data_877de1584b811a702ad544cbf0d39beb
#
_entry.id   877de1584b811a702ad544cbf0d39beb
#
_cell.length_a   1.000
_cell.length_b   1.000
_cell.length_c   1.000
_cell.angle_alpha   90.00
_cell.angle_beta   90.00
_cell.angle_gamma   90.00
#
_symmetry.space_group_name_H-M   'P 1'
#
loop_
_entity.id
_entity.type
_entity.pdbx_description
1 polymer ?
#
loop_
_entity_poly.entity_id
_entity_poly.type
_entity_poly.pdbx_seq_one_letter_code
_entity_poly.pdbx_strand_id
1 'polypeptide(L)'
;MTTWPNMYLQDSTSPLMEQLMFFHDHIMLILMMIVTTVSYTMMMLILNKNTDRNLLEGQMIELIWTVTPAMTLFFIATPSLRLLYLMDEINNPMLTTKAVGHQWYWTYEYSDFNDMEFDSYMINQENMNNLRLLDVDNRMVLPSNTFIRMIVTSMDVIHSWTLPSTGVKIDGTPGRLNQASLMLNRNGLIFGQCSEICGMNHSFMPIVVESVPINSFIKW
;
A
#
# COMPACT_ATOMS: atom_id res chain seq x y z
N MET A 1 6.12 -6.77 -4.44
CA MET A 1 6.56 -8.12 -4.79
C MET A 1 7.83 -8.46 -4.09
N THR A 2 7.90 -9.66 -3.57
CA THR A 2 9.12 -10.14 -2.93
C THR A 2 10.19 -10.38 -3.99
N THR A 3 11.26 -9.61 -3.93
CA THR A 3 12.50 -9.88 -4.62
C THR A 3 13.47 -10.55 -3.65
N TRP A 4 14.62 -11.02 -4.15
CA TRP A 4 15.66 -11.67 -3.36
C TRP A 4 16.07 -10.85 -2.15
N PRO A 5 16.25 -11.47 -1.07
CA PRO A 5 15.97 -11.36 0.35
C PRO A 5 15.44 -9.98 0.79
N ASN A 6 14.43 -9.46 0.11
CA ASN A 6 13.82 -8.20 0.47
C ASN A 6 12.94 -8.39 1.72
N MET A 7 13.40 -7.87 2.84
CA MET A 7 12.69 -7.87 4.13
C MET A 7 12.07 -6.51 4.45
N TYR A 8 12.16 -5.54 3.53
CA TYR A 8 11.68 -4.19 3.71
C TYR A 8 10.56 -3.86 2.69
N LEU A 9 9.98 -2.68 2.82
CA LEU A 9 9.00 -2.16 1.85
C LEU A 9 9.66 -2.00 0.47
N GLN A 10 8.84 -2.08 -0.57
CA GLN A 10 9.32 -1.81 -1.93
C GLN A 10 9.74 -0.34 -2.08
N ASP A 11 10.71 -0.08 -2.94
CA ASP A 11 11.10 1.28 -3.28
C ASP A 11 9.90 2.08 -3.81
N SER A 12 9.70 3.25 -3.23
CA SER A 12 8.56 4.09 -3.57
C SER A 12 8.59 4.53 -5.04
N THR A 13 7.43 4.50 -5.67
CA THR A 13 7.20 5.05 -7.02
C THR A 13 6.25 6.26 -6.98
N SER A 14 5.78 6.63 -5.81
CA SER A 14 4.90 7.78 -5.58
C SER A 14 5.36 8.61 -4.39
N PRO A 15 5.01 9.90 -4.34
CA PRO A 15 5.28 10.73 -3.16
C PRO A 15 4.58 10.23 -1.90
N LEU A 16 3.38 9.64 -2.06
CA LEU A 16 2.61 9.08 -0.95
C LEU A 16 3.34 7.89 -0.32
N MET A 17 3.84 6.95 -1.13
CA MET A 17 4.59 5.80 -0.62
C MET A 17 5.89 6.22 0.06
N GLU A 18 6.55 7.28 -0.42
CA GLU A 18 7.72 7.83 0.25
C GLU A 18 7.40 8.32 1.67
N GLN A 19 6.28 9.04 1.83
CA GLN A 19 5.83 9.47 3.16
C GLN A 19 5.42 8.29 4.06
N LEU A 20 4.82 7.24 3.48
CA LEU A 20 4.52 6.00 4.21
C LEU A 20 5.79 5.29 4.71
N MET A 21 6.85 5.27 3.92
CA MET A 21 8.15 4.70 4.32
C MET A 21 8.76 5.50 5.48
N PHE A 22 8.77 6.81 5.41
CA PHE A 22 9.24 7.65 6.53
C PHE A 22 8.41 7.45 7.80
N PHE A 23 7.10 7.32 7.66
CA PHE A 23 6.23 7.03 8.79
C PHE A 23 6.49 5.64 9.40
N HIS A 24 6.69 4.63 8.56
CA HIS A 24 7.08 3.29 8.99
C HIS A 24 8.38 3.33 9.81
N ASP A 25 9.41 4.01 9.34
CA ASP A 25 10.70 4.10 10.03
C ASP A 25 10.57 4.83 11.38
N HIS A 26 9.76 5.88 11.42
CA HIS A 26 9.44 6.58 12.68
C HIS A 26 8.76 5.66 13.70
N ILE A 27 7.77 4.86 13.27
CA ILE A 27 7.10 3.89 14.14
C ILE A 27 8.08 2.80 14.59
N MET A 28 8.89 2.27 13.68
CA MET A 28 9.87 1.22 13.99
C MET A 28 10.88 1.68 15.04
N LEU A 29 11.32 2.93 14.99
CA LEU A 29 12.20 3.50 16.02
C LEU A 29 11.53 3.46 17.41
N ILE A 30 10.27 3.89 17.50
CA ILE A 30 9.52 3.88 18.76
C ILE A 30 9.28 2.43 19.24
N LEU A 31 8.90 1.53 18.35
CA LEU A 31 8.68 0.12 18.67
C LEU A 31 9.96 -0.56 19.17
N MET A 32 11.09 -0.31 18.54
CA MET A 32 12.37 -0.86 18.97
C MET A 32 12.78 -0.34 20.35
N MET A 33 12.53 0.93 20.65
CA MET A 33 12.76 1.51 21.97
C MET A 33 11.88 0.81 23.05
N ILE A 34 10.60 0.59 22.75
CA ILE A 34 9.68 -0.10 23.67
C ILE A 34 10.12 -1.56 23.87
N VAL A 35 10.36 -2.30 22.79
CA VAL A 35 10.72 -3.72 22.85
C VAL A 35 12.05 -3.92 23.61
N THR A 36 13.04 -3.09 23.36
CA THR A 36 14.34 -3.20 24.09
C THR A 36 14.15 -2.89 25.57
N THR A 37 13.37 -1.87 25.94
CA THR A 37 13.10 -1.53 27.34
C THR A 37 12.35 -2.67 28.05
N VAL A 38 11.29 -3.20 27.44
CA VAL A 38 10.51 -4.31 28.00
C VAL A 38 11.36 -5.58 28.14
N SER A 39 12.10 -5.94 27.09
CA SER A 39 12.97 -7.12 27.12
C SER A 39 14.06 -7.01 28.19
N TYR A 40 14.67 -5.83 28.33
CA TYR A 40 15.67 -5.58 29.37
C TYR A 40 15.06 -5.73 30.76
N THR A 41 13.92 -5.12 31.05
CA THR A 41 13.25 -5.20 32.34
C THR A 41 12.82 -6.63 32.68
N MET A 42 12.29 -7.37 31.70
CA MET A 42 11.93 -8.80 31.86
C MET A 42 13.17 -9.65 32.16
N MET A 43 14.27 -9.46 31.43
CA MET A 43 15.51 -10.18 31.69
C MET A 43 16.04 -9.90 33.10
N MET A 44 16.03 -8.63 33.52
CA MET A 44 16.47 -8.25 34.88
C MET A 44 15.57 -8.84 35.95
N LEU A 45 14.27 -8.95 35.75
CA LEU A 45 13.36 -9.61 36.69
C LEU A 45 13.65 -11.11 36.83
N ILE A 46 13.97 -11.81 35.74
CA ILE A 46 14.32 -13.23 35.78
C ILE A 46 15.63 -13.47 36.53
N LEU A 47 16.62 -12.58 36.33
CA LEU A 47 17.93 -12.67 36.98
C LEU A 47 17.92 -12.21 38.43
N ASN A 48 16.88 -11.43 38.82
CA ASN A 48 16.77 -10.87 40.17
C ASN A 48 16.43 -11.96 41.18
N LYS A 49 17.23 -12.01 42.28
CA LYS A 49 17.02 -12.94 43.40
C LYS A 49 16.29 -12.29 44.59
N ASN A 50 16.06 -10.98 44.54
CA ASN A 50 15.39 -10.25 45.59
C ASN A 50 13.88 -10.30 45.36
N THR A 51 13.12 -10.50 46.45
CA THR A 51 11.66 -10.53 46.43
C THR A 51 11.12 -9.61 47.52
N ASP A 52 10.15 -8.77 47.18
CA ASP A 52 9.37 -7.99 48.13
C ASP A 52 7.93 -8.51 48.15
N ARG A 53 7.53 -9.17 49.21
CA ARG A 53 6.18 -9.73 49.38
C ARG A 53 5.17 -8.73 49.98
N ASN A 54 5.63 -7.58 50.44
CA ASN A 54 4.82 -6.57 51.10
C ASN A 54 4.51 -5.38 50.18
N LEU A 55 4.94 -5.41 48.92
CA LEU A 55 4.63 -4.38 47.94
C LEU A 55 3.14 -4.49 47.56
N LEU A 56 2.31 -3.56 48.10
CA LEU A 56 0.86 -3.54 47.85
C LEU A 56 0.47 -2.49 46.81
N GLU A 57 1.20 -1.39 46.72
CA GLU A 57 0.92 -0.28 45.82
C GLU A 57 2.19 0.45 45.41
N GLY A 58 2.13 1.13 44.28
CA GLY A 58 3.28 1.90 43.75
C GLY A 58 2.82 3.08 42.91
N GLN A 59 2.12 4.06 43.54
CA GLN A 59 1.44 5.17 42.85
C GLN A 59 2.36 5.96 41.89
N MET A 60 3.63 6.18 42.23
CA MET A 60 4.59 6.88 41.35
C MET A 60 4.90 6.12 40.09
N ILE A 61 5.14 4.81 40.19
CA ILE A 61 5.42 3.99 39.03
C ILE A 61 4.18 3.83 38.15
N GLU A 62 2.99 3.72 38.76
CA GLU A 62 1.71 3.69 38.07
C GLU A 62 1.47 4.95 37.26
N LEU A 63 1.77 6.12 37.80
CA LEU A 63 1.68 7.38 37.09
C LEU A 63 2.65 7.40 35.88
N ILE A 64 3.89 6.95 36.07
CA ILE A 64 4.89 6.90 34.98
C ILE A 64 4.42 6.00 33.85
N TRP A 65 4.00 4.76 34.13
CA TRP A 65 3.59 3.84 33.06
C TRP A 65 2.25 4.18 32.41
N THR A 66 1.46 5.05 33.02
CA THR A 66 0.22 5.60 32.42
C THR A 66 0.54 6.77 31.49
N VAL A 67 1.37 7.72 31.93
CA VAL A 67 1.69 8.93 31.17
C VAL A 67 2.62 8.64 29.99
N THR A 68 3.62 7.78 30.17
CA THR A 68 4.61 7.49 29.11
C THR A 68 3.98 6.87 27.86
N PRO A 69 3.11 5.84 27.93
CA PRO A 69 2.41 5.33 26.76
C PRO A 69 1.48 6.36 26.11
N ALA A 70 0.79 7.20 26.89
CA ALA A 70 -0.03 8.26 26.34
C ALA A 70 0.77 9.26 25.50
N MET A 71 1.96 9.64 25.97
CA MET A 71 2.87 10.52 25.22
C MET A 71 3.42 9.82 23.96
N THR A 72 3.79 8.55 24.03
CA THR A 72 4.26 7.82 22.86
C THR A 72 3.17 7.68 21.79
N LEU A 73 1.93 7.42 22.19
CA LEU A 73 0.77 7.39 21.28
C LEU A 73 0.55 8.75 20.61
N PHE A 74 0.70 9.85 21.34
CA PHE A 74 0.60 11.19 20.76
C PHE A 74 1.65 11.43 19.66
N PHE A 75 2.90 11.02 19.88
CA PHE A 75 3.96 11.13 18.86
C PHE A 75 3.73 10.25 17.64
N ILE A 76 3.01 9.14 17.77
CA ILE A 76 2.61 8.29 16.65
C ILE A 76 1.40 8.88 15.94
N ALA A 77 0.40 9.37 16.67
CA ALA A 77 -0.85 9.87 16.11
C ALA A 77 -0.65 11.11 15.22
N THR A 78 0.22 12.02 15.60
CA THR A 78 0.43 13.28 14.86
C THR A 78 0.87 13.07 13.41
N PRO A 79 1.95 12.33 13.11
CA PRO A 79 2.34 12.05 11.73
C PRO A 79 1.34 11.13 11.00
N SER A 80 0.68 10.21 11.72
CA SER A 80 -0.34 9.33 11.15
C SER A 80 -1.53 10.12 10.63
N LEU A 81 -2.06 11.07 11.39
CA LEU A 81 -3.17 11.92 10.97
C LEU A 81 -2.79 12.80 9.79
N ARG A 82 -1.59 13.37 9.79
CA ARG A 82 -1.09 14.15 8.64
C ARG A 82 -1.08 13.30 7.36
N LEU A 83 -0.59 12.07 7.45
CA LEU A 83 -0.55 11.16 6.32
C LEU A 83 -1.94 10.79 5.82
N LEU A 84 -2.88 10.54 6.74
CA LEU A 84 -4.27 10.26 6.41
C LEU A 84 -4.90 11.39 5.59
N TYR A 85 -4.71 12.65 6.01
CA TYR A 85 -5.19 13.81 5.24
C TYR A 85 -4.54 13.92 3.85
N LEU A 86 -3.23 13.63 3.73
CA LEU A 86 -2.55 13.61 2.42
C LEU A 86 -3.07 12.50 1.48
N MET A 87 -3.53 11.38 2.03
CA MET A 87 -4.13 10.30 1.24
C MET A 87 -5.52 10.67 0.72
N ASP A 88 -6.30 11.38 1.51
CA ASP A 88 -7.67 11.79 1.15
C ASP A 88 -7.72 13.03 0.24
N GLU A 89 -6.62 13.77 0.15
CA GLU A 89 -6.56 14.98 -0.67
C GLU A 89 -6.63 14.65 -2.16
N ILE A 90 -7.66 15.15 -2.80
CA ILE A 90 -7.85 15.01 -4.26
C ILE A 90 -7.23 16.23 -4.93
N ASN A 91 -6.03 16.08 -5.46
CA ASN A 91 -5.41 17.07 -6.32
C ASN A 91 -6.14 17.11 -7.67
N ASN A 92 -6.12 18.27 -8.35
CA ASN A 92 -6.72 18.41 -9.67
C ASN A 92 -6.12 17.38 -10.65
N PRO A 93 -6.82 16.30 -11.00
CA PRO A 93 -6.28 15.27 -11.87
C PRO A 93 -6.23 15.76 -13.31
N MET A 94 -5.14 15.41 -14.00
CA MET A 94 -5.00 15.66 -15.44
C MET A 94 -5.59 14.52 -16.28
N LEU A 95 -5.75 13.35 -15.68
CA LEU A 95 -6.27 12.14 -16.32
C LEU A 95 -7.17 11.41 -15.33
N THR A 96 -8.29 10.90 -15.81
CA THR A 96 -9.15 9.98 -15.06
C THR A 96 -9.15 8.62 -15.74
N THR A 97 -8.82 7.58 -14.99
CA THR A 97 -8.85 6.19 -15.46
C THR A 97 -9.70 5.35 -14.51
N LYS A 98 -10.33 4.32 -15.04
CA LYS A 98 -11.18 3.42 -14.28
C LYS A 98 -10.68 1.99 -14.41
N ALA A 99 -10.63 1.26 -13.29
CA ALA A 99 -10.41 -0.17 -13.24
C ALA A 99 -11.67 -0.88 -12.75
N VAL A 100 -12.07 -1.88 -13.47
CA VAL A 100 -13.23 -2.72 -13.16
C VAL A 100 -12.73 -4.13 -12.87
N GLY A 101 -13.01 -4.64 -11.67
CA GLY A 101 -12.67 -6.01 -11.28
C GLY A 101 -13.69 -7.01 -11.78
N HIS A 102 -13.21 -8.14 -12.28
CA HIS A 102 -13.99 -9.29 -12.71
C HIS A 102 -13.38 -10.59 -12.15
N GLN A 103 -14.10 -11.67 -12.19
CA GLN A 103 -13.60 -13.01 -11.88
C GLN A 103 -13.03 -13.63 -13.18
N TRP A 104 -11.71 -13.65 -13.45
CA TRP A 104 -10.58 -13.16 -12.65
C TRP A 104 -9.64 -12.40 -13.57
N TYR A 105 -10.00 -11.16 -13.90
CA TYR A 105 -9.25 -10.24 -14.74
C TYR A 105 -9.62 -8.79 -14.39
N TRP A 106 -8.90 -7.84 -14.96
CA TRP A 106 -9.21 -6.42 -14.83
C TRP A 106 -9.58 -5.82 -16.19
N THR A 107 -10.59 -4.95 -16.22
CA THR A 107 -10.88 -4.09 -17.37
C THR A 107 -10.46 -2.66 -17.04
N TYR A 108 -9.79 -2.02 -17.97
CA TYR A 108 -9.35 -0.63 -17.84
C TYR A 108 -10.06 0.26 -18.83
N GLU A 109 -10.57 1.40 -18.33
CA GLU A 109 -11.29 2.39 -19.14
C GLU A 109 -10.59 3.75 -19.07
N TYR A 110 -10.43 4.43 -20.21
CA TYR A 110 -9.84 5.76 -20.37
C TYR A 110 -10.86 6.67 -21.05
N SER A 111 -11.81 7.17 -20.30
CA SER A 111 -12.91 7.98 -20.82
C SER A 111 -12.48 9.37 -21.34
N ASP A 112 -11.31 9.87 -20.92
CA ASP A 112 -10.76 11.14 -21.41
C ASP A 112 -10.26 11.06 -22.87
N PHE A 113 -10.05 9.85 -23.41
CA PHE A 113 -9.53 9.58 -24.76
C PHE A 113 -10.37 8.54 -25.49
N ASN A 114 -11.27 8.98 -26.35
CA ASN A 114 -12.04 8.16 -27.30
C ASN A 114 -12.66 6.87 -26.72
N ASP A 115 -13.07 6.90 -25.45
CA ASP A 115 -13.68 5.77 -24.72
C ASP A 115 -12.91 4.45 -24.89
N MET A 116 -11.58 4.50 -24.74
CA MET A 116 -10.73 3.32 -24.86
C MET A 116 -10.97 2.38 -23.68
N GLU A 117 -11.31 1.14 -23.99
CA GLU A 117 -11.54 0.06 -23.00
C GLU A 117 -10.81 -1.21 -23.45
N PHE A 118 -10.17 -1.90 -22.51
CA PHE A 118 -9.54 -3.18 -22.77
C PHE A 118 -9.44 -4.05 -21.52
N ASP A 119 -9.41 -5.36 -21.76
CA ASP A 119 -9.23 -6.37 -20.72
C ASP A 119 -7.74 -6.71 -20.54
N SER A 120 -7.39 -7.05 -19.30
CA SER A 120 -6.06 -7.41 -18.86
C SER A 120 -6.09 -8.78 -18.16
N TYR A 121 -5.60 -9.79 -18.83
CA TYR A 121 -5.52 -11.16 -18.32
C TYR A 121 -4.09 -11.56 -17.99
N MET A 122 -3.93 -12.41 -16.99
CA MET A 122 -2.63 -13.00 -16.66
C MET A 122 -2.11 -13.88 -17.82
N ILE A 123 -0.84 -13.75 -18.15
CA ILE A 123 -0.19 -14.61 -19.12
C ILE A 123 0.15 -15.95 -18.46
N ASN A 124 -0.45 -17.03 -18.97
CA ASN A 124 -0.24 -18.38 -18.45
C ASN A 124 1.01 -19.08 -19.01
N GLN A 125 1.67 -18.51 -20.03
CA GLN A 125 2.83 -19.13 -20.65
C GLN A 125 4.12 -18.78 -19.91
N GLU A 126 4.80 -19.79 -19.43
CA GLU A 126 6.14 -19.68 -18.84
C GLU A 126 7.20 -19.48 -19.93
N ASN A 127 7.29 -18.27 -20.45
CA ASN A 127 8.43 -17.85 -21.26
C ASN A 127 9.51 -17.29 -20.35
N MET A 128 10.79 -17.55 -20.65
CA MET A 128 11.95 -17.05 -19.88
C MET A 128 11.98 -15.51 -19.73
N ASN A 129 11.23 -14.79 -20.56
CA ASN A 129 11.19 -13.33 -20.59
C ASN A 129 10.02 -12.73 -19.79
N ASN A 130 9.07 -13.54 -19.33
CA ASN A 130 7.89 -13.07 -18.61
C ASN A 130 8.04 -13.30 -17.11
N LEU A 131 7.54 -12.37 -16.31
CA LEU A 131 7.50 -12.53 -14.88
C LEU A 131 6.37 -13.49 -14.49
N ARG A 132 6.74 -14.61 -13.89
CA ARG A 132 5.79 -15.66 -13.47
C ARG A 132 4.68 -15.10 -12.60
N LEU A 133 3.41 -15.36 -12.93
CA LEU A 133 2.19 -14.97 -12.21
C LEU A 133 1.96 -13.45 -12.08
N LEU A 134 2.72 -12.63 -12.77
CA LEU A 134 2.69 -11.19 -12.64
C LEU A 134 2.46 -10.47 -13.97
N ASP A 135 2.88 -11.07 -15.06
CA ASP A 135 2.78 -10.43 -16.36
C ASP A 135 1.38 -10.62 -16.96
N VAL A 136 0.94 -9.63 -17.72
CA VAL A 136 -0.37 -9.56 -18.35
C VAL A 136 -0.24 -9.33 -19.86
N ASP A 137 -1.27 -9.70 -20.60
CA ASP A 137 -1.37 -9.48 -22.05
C ASP A 137 -1.46 -7.98 -22.39
N ASN A 138 -2.29 -7.23 -21.67
CA ASN A 138 -2.51 -5.80 -21.85
C ASN A 138 -2.20 -5.05 -20.54
N ARG A 139 -1.17 -4.22 -20.57
CA ARG A 139 -0.76 -3.40 -19.43
C ARG A 139 -1.55 -2.11 -19.38
N MET A 140 -1.85 -1.63 -18.17
CA MET A 140 -2.39 -0.30 -17.97
C MET A 140 -1.28 0.74 -18.16
N VAL A 141 -1.37 1.58 -19.19
CA VAL A 141 -0.36 2.61 -19.47
C VAL A 141 -0.74 3.92 -18.81
N LEU A 142 0.17 4.52 -18.04
CA LEU A 142 -0.06 5.77 -17.32
C LEU A 142 1.11 6.75 -17.51
N PRO A 143 0.84 8.06 -17.60
CA PRO A 143 1.89 9.07 -17.69
C PRO A 143 2.60 9.25 -16.35
N SER A 144 3.92 9.39 -16.37
CA SER A 144 4.71 9.75 -15.18
C SER A 144 4.60 11.23 -14.84
N ASN A 145 4.84 11.57 -13.57
CA ASN A 145 4.83 12.92 -13.02
C ASN A 145 3.54 13.71 -13.27
N THR A 146 2.41 13.03 -13.35
CA THR A 146 1.10 13.63 -13.51
C THR A 146 0.15 13.12 -12.43
N PHE A 147 -0.79 13.96 -11.98
CA PHE A 147 -1.85 13.54 -11.07
C PHE A 147 -2.95 12.83 -11.85
N ILE A 148 -3.22 11.60 -11.46
CA ILE A 148 -4.21 10.72 -12.08
C ILE A 148 -5.27 10.40 -11.03
N ARG A 149 -6.55 10.52 -11.44
CA ARG A 149 -7.66 9.99 -10.66
C ARG A 149 -7.88 8.54 -11.07
N MET A 150 -7.67 7.65 -10.15
CA MET A 150 -7.99 6.24 -10.30
C MET A 150 -9.36 5.96 -9.70
N ILE A 151 -10.30 5.49 -10.51
CA ILE A 151 -11.63 5.04 -10.08
C ILE A 151 -11.63 3.52 -10.11
N VAL A 152 -12.11 2.87 -9.06
CA VAL A 152 -12.14 1.41 -8.96
C VAL A 152 -13.55 0.94 -8.60
N THR A 153 -14.03 -0.05 -9.31
CA THR A 153 -15.29 -0.73 -9.07
C THR A 153 -15.19 -2.21 -9.42
N SER A 154 -16.26 -2.95 -9.28
CA SER A 154 -16.37 -4.34 -9.68
C SER A 154 -17.72 -4.62 -10.34
N MET A 155 -17.77 -5.60 -11.23
CA MET A 155 -19.00 -6.06 -11.88
C MET A 155 -19.64 -7.26 -11.19
N ASP A 156 -18.90 -8.00 -10.37
CA ASP A 156 -19.35 -9.27 -9.78
C ASP A 156 -19.17 -9.31 -8.25
N VAL A 157 -18.00 -9.68 -7.76
CA VAL A 157 -17.66 -9.75 -6.34
C VAL A 157 -16.73 -8.62 -5.93
N ILE A 158 -16.41 -8.50 -4.66
CA ILE A 158 -15.44 -7.51 -4.19
C ILE A 158 -14.04 -7.93 -4.63
N HIS A 159 -13.30 -6.98 -5.19
CA HIS A 159 -11.88 -7.07 -5.52
C HIS A 159 -11.14 -5.91 -4.87
N SER A 160 -9.80 -5.90 -4.91
CA SER A 160 -9.02 -4.74 -4.48
C SER A 160 -7.85 -4.49 -5.43
N TRP A 161 -7.85 -3.32 -6.05
CA TRP A 161 -6.79 -2.87 -6.94
C TRP A 161 -5.65 -2.30 -6.11
N THR A 162 -4.46 -2.89 -6.22
CA THR A 162 -3.35 -2.56 -5.32
C THR A 162 -2.03 -2.50 -6.05
N LEU A 163 -1.28 -1.42 -5.82
CA LEU A 163 0.11 -1.25 -6.25
C LEU A 163 0.99 -0.97 -5.02
N PRO A 164 1.69 -1.95 -4.49
CA PRO A 164 2.47 -1.80 -3.25
C PRO A 164 3.53 -0.71 -3.30
N SER A 165 4.25 -0.56 -4.43
CA SER A 165 5.28 0.46 -4.59
C SER A 165 4.75 1.89 -4.68
N THR A 166 3.45 2.07 -4.92
CA THR A 166 2.77 3.38 -4.91
C THR A 166 2.09 3.69 -3.59
N GLY A 167 1.95 2.69 -2.71
CA GLY A 167 1.19 2.82 -1.47
C GLY A 167 -0.32 2.92 -1.66
N VAL A 168 -0.83 2.60 -2.85
CA VAL A 168 -2.25 2.70 -3.20
C VAL A 168 -2.91 1.32 -3.11
N LYS A 169 -4.04 1.28 -2.41
CA LYS A 169 -4.96 0.14 -2.34
C LYS A 169 -6.39 0.68 -2.32
N ILE A 170 -7.19 0.22 -3.28
CA ILE A 170 -8.57 0.68 -3.47
C ILE A 170 -9.47 -0.54 -3.67
N ASP A 171 -10.48 -0.68 -2.84
CA ASP A 171 -11.44 -1.77 -2.98
C ASP A 171 -12.41 -1.51 -4.13
N GLY A 172 -12.57 -2.50 -4.99
CA GLY A 172 -13.57 -2.53 -6.06
C GLY A 172 -14.84 -3.20 -5.55
N THR A 173 -15.82 -2.39 -5.16
CA THR A 173 -17.11 -2.88 -4.64
C THR A 173 -18.17 -2.77 -5.72
N PRO A 174 -18.98 -3.82 -6.00
CA PRO A 174 -20.09 -3.74 -6.95
C PRO A 174 -21.07 -2.62 -6.60
N GLY A 175 -21.48 -1.84 -7.60
CA GLY A 175 -22.41 -0.74 -7.43
C GLY A 175 -21.86 0.51 -6.75
N ARG A 176 -20.54 0.56 -6.47
CA ARG A 176 -19.85 1.68 -5.83
C ARG A 176 -18.61 2.08 -6.60
N LEU A 177 -18.38 3.38 -6.76
CA LEU A 177 -17.16 3.94 -7.36
C LEU A 177 -16.25 4.46 -6.24
N ASN A 178 -15.17 3.75 -5.97
CA ASN A 178 -14.13 4.23 -5.07
C ASN A 178 -13.06 4.96 -5.89
N GLN A 179 -12.43 5.97 -5.30
CA GLN A 179 -11.40 6.74 -5.99
C GLN A 179 -10.19 6.98 -5.11
N ALA A 180 -9.02 7.10 -5.74
CA ALA A 180 -7.81 7.61 -5.13
C ALA A 180 -7.01 8.46 -6.11
N SER A 181 -6.14 9.30 -5.57
CA SER A 181 -5.14 10.04 -6.35
C SER A 181 -3.89 9.18 -6.53
N LEU A 182 -3.36 9.14 -7.73
CA LEU A 182 -2.14 8.43 -8.08
C LEU A 182 -1.18 9.36 -8.81
N MET A 183 0.09 9.33 -8.43
CA MET A 183 1.17 10.00 -9.16
C MET A 183 2.38 9.07 -9.20
N LEU A 184 2.93 8.86 -10.40
CA LEU A 184 4.07 7.98 -10.62
C LEU A 184 5.33 8.80 -10.87
N ASN A 185 6.33 8.67 -10.02
CA ASN A 185 7.58 9.47 -10.11
C ASN A 185 8.62 8.86 -11.06
N ARG A 186 8.46 7.57 -11.41
CA ARG A 186 9.43 6.81 -12.21
C ARG A 186 8.76 6.15 -13.39
N ASN A 187 9.47 6.11 -14.52
CA ASN A 187 9.08 5.30 -15.67
C ASN A 187 9.44 3.82 -15.42
N GLY A 188 8.68 2.92 -16.03
CA GLY A 188 8.90 1.49 -15.98
C GLY A 188 7.66 0.70 -15.59
N LEU A 189 7.84 -0.57 -15.32
CA LEU A 189 6.77 -1.49 -14.94
C LEU A 189 6.58 -1.50 -13.43
N ILE A 190 5.33 -1.39 -13.02
CA ILE A 190 4.89 -1.43 -11.63
C ILE A 190 3.89 -2.56 -11.51
N PHE A 191 4.13 -3.45 -10.54
CA PHE A 191 3.35 -4.66 -10.38
C PHE A 191 2.48 -4.61 -9.14
N GLY A 192 1.30 -5.19 -9.24
CA GLY A 192 0.37 -5.37 -8.14
C GLY A 192 -0.39 -6.68 -8.28
N GLN A 193 -1.19 -6.98 -7.29
CA GLN A 193 -2.07 -8.15 -7.26
C GLN A 193 -3.39 -7.77 -6.62
N CYS A 194 -4.45 -8.50 -6.96
CA CYS A 194 -5.73 -8.38 -6.26
C CYS A 194 -5.52 -8.61 -4.75
N SER A 195 -6.05 -7.73 -3.92
CA SER A 195 -5.82 -7.72 -2.47
C SER A 195 -7.10 -7.92 -1.64
N GLU A 196 -8.20 -8.33 -2.30
CA GLU A 196 -9.44 -8.75 -1.64
C GLU A 196 -9.87 -10.11 -2.22
N ILE A 197 -10.22 -11.06 -1.34
CA ILE A 197 -10.53 -12.43 -1.71
C ILE A 197 -11.77 -12.48 -2.62
N CYS A 198 -11.61 -12.96 -3.85
CA CYS A 198 -12.64 -12.92 -4.89
C CYS A 198 -12.98 -14.28 -5.49
N GLY A 199 -12.44 -15.38 -4.95
CA GLY A 199 -12.73 -16.75 -5.40
C GLY A 199 -11.48 -17.57 -5.70
N MET A 200 -11.65 -18.62 -6.53
CA MET A 200 -10.63 -19.65 -6.75
C MET A 200 -9.36 -19.11 -7.41
N ASN A 201 -9.49 -18.22 -8.39
CA ASN A 201 -8.35 -17.64 -9.12
C ASN A 201 -7.94 -16.25 -8.58
N HIS A 202 -8.21 -15.96 -7.30
CA HIS A 202 -7.83 -14.70 -6.66
C HIS A 202 -6.35 -14.35 -6.84
N SER A 203 -5.45 -15.31 -6.78
CA SER A 203 -4.01 -15.11 -6.96
C SER A 203 -3.56 -14.98 -8.42
N PHE A 204 -4.47 -15.15 -9.38
CA PHE A 204 -4.18 -15.25 -10.81
C PHE A 204 -4.80 -14.11 -11.62
N MET A 205 -4.99 -12.94 -11.00
CA MET A 205 -5.43 -11.69 -11.63
C MET A 205 -4.49 -10.54 -11.24
N PRO A 206 -3.26 -10.54 -11.79
CA PRO A 206 -2.27 -9.52 -11.48
C PRO A 206 -2.63 -8.16 -12.09
N ILE A 207 -1.96 -7.13 -11.58
CA ILE A 207 -2.08 -5.75 -12.04
C ILE A 207 -0.70 -5.31 -12.53
N VAL A 208 -0.62 -4.85 -13.77
CA VAL A 208 0.62 -4.28 -14.32
C VAL A 208 0.35 -2.89 -14.84
N VAL A 209 1.07 -1.93 -14.29
CA VAL A 209 1.05 -0.54 -14.75
C VAL A 209 2.38 -0.23 -15.43
N GLU A 210 2.30 0.26 -16.66
CA GLU A 210 3.44 0.77 -17.39
C GLU A 210 3.46 2.30 -17.31
N SER A 211 4.39 2.82 -16.52
CA SER A 211 4.61 4.26 -16.38
C SER A 211 5.52 4.76 -17.49
N VAL A 212 5.03 5.71 -18.30
CA VAL A 212 5.74 6.25 -19.45
C VAL A 212 5.80 7.79 -19.40
N PRO A 213 6.79 8.43 -20.07
CA PRO A 213 6.78 9.87 -20.22
C PRO A 213 5.51 10.34 -20.95
N ILE A 214 5.03 11.55 -20.61
CA ILE A 214 3.80 12.12 -21.18
C ILE A 214 3.80 12.13 -22.73
N ASN A 215 4.95 12.40 -23.36
CA ASN A 215 5.07 12.38 -24.81
C ASN A 215 4.89 11.00 -25.43
N SER A 216 5.24 9.94 -24.70
CA SER A 216 5.02 8.56 -25.12
C SER A 216 3.57 8.14 -24.90
N PHE A 217 2.98 8.58 -23.78
CA PHE A 217 1.58 8.35 -23.47
C PHE A 217 0.63 8.93 -24.52
N ILE A 218 0.89 10.16 -25.00
CA ILE A 218 0.06 10.81 -26.05
C ILE A 218 0.14 10.07 -27.40
N LYS A 219 1.22 9.33 -27.63
CA LYS A 219 1.39 8.56 -28.88
C LYS A 219 0.80 7.14 -28.81
N TRP A 220 0.59 6.66 -27.60
CA TRP A 220 0.01 5.36 -27.32
C TRP A 220 -1.50 5.41 -27.52
#